data_7534b3b054d28639c7a52fde2c554e92
#
_entry.id   7534b3b054d28639c7a52fde2c554e92
#
_cell.length_a   1.000
_cell.length_b   1.000
_cell.length_c   1.000
_cell.angle_alpha   90.00
_cell.angle_beta   90.00
_cell.angle_gamma   90.00
#
_symmetry.space_group_name_H-M   'P 1'
#
loop_
_entity.id
_entity.type
_entity.pdbx_description
1 polymer ?
#
loop_
_entity_poly.entity_id
_entity_poly.type
_entity_poly.pdbx_seq_one_letter_code
_entity_poly.pdbx_strand_id
1 'polypeptide(L)'
;KQRIGLACHLLFAEKMAHLILASSSPRRNELLSQLGLTFDVYSPDIDESILHGETAAVYVERLARMKAKAVQMRFPDAVIVAADTSLGVDGRILGKPESKQHAFEIWAQISGRKHDVFSGVCVRTKEQICSIVVRTQVEFQALSLRDMEDYWATGEPLGKAGAYAIQEIGRASCRE
;
A
#
# COMPACT_ATOMS: atom_id res chain seq x y z
N LYS A 1 -19.61 -0.77 6.22
CA LYS A 1 -19.44 0.54 5.52
C LYS A 1 -19.65 1.79 6.43
N GLN A 2 -20.37 1.70 7.56
CA GLN A 2 -20.73 2.89 8.38
C GLN A 2 -19.77 3.24 9.53
N ARG A 3 -18.83 2.36 9.92
CA ARG A 3 -17.97 2.59 11.12
C ARG A 3 -16.69 3.40 10.85
N ILE A 4 -16.20 3.47 9.62
CA ILE A 4 -14.98 4.20 9.28
C ILE A 4 -15.25 5.71 9.15
N GLY A 5 -16.41 6.11 8.66
CA GLY A 5 -16.79 7.51 8.48
C GLY A 5 -16.96 8.28 9.79
N LEU A 6 -17.49 7.65 10.85
CA LEU A 6 -17.77 8.34 12.10
C LEU A 6 -16.51 8.62 12.93
N ALA A 7 -15.52 7.70 12.92
CA ALA A 7 -14.27 7.90 13.63
C ALA A 7 -13.40 9.00 13.00
N CYS A 8 -13.44 9.14 11.68
CA CYS A 8 -12.73 10.20 10.99
C CYS A 8 -13.35 11.59 11.23
N HIS A 9 -14.68 11.70 11.27
CA HIS A 9 -15.38 12.99 11.45
C HIS A 9 -15.19 13.59 12.85
N LEU A 10 -15.08 12.78 13.90
CA LEU A 10 -14.89 13.26 15.27
C LEU A 10 -13.49 13.79 15.55
N LEU A 11 -12.48 13.35 14.79
CA LEU A 11 -11.08 13.78 14.93
C LEU A 11 -10.79 15.13 14.25
N PHE A 12 -11.67 15.59 13.35
CA PHE A 12 -11.46 16.81 12.57
C PHE A 12 -12.23 18.04 13.07
N ALA A 13 -13.03 17.92 14.14
CA ALA A 13 -14.00 18.96 14.52
C ALA A 13 -13.45 20.11 15.40
N GLU A 14 -12.25 20.05 15.94
CA GLU A 14 -11.84 21.06 16.96
C GLU A 14 -10.55 21.86 16.72
N LYS A 15 -9.79 21.61 15.68
CA LYS A 15 -8.69 22.48 15.18
C LYS A 15 -8.38 22.01 13.79
N MET A 16 -8.07 22.91 12.86
CA MET A 16 -7.49 22.51 11.56
C MET A 16 -6.16 21.79 11.84
N ALA A 17 -6.25 20.51 12.22
CA ALA A 17 -5.10 19.71 12.53
C ALA A 17 -4.29 19.54 11.24
N HIS A 18 -3.01 19.86 11.31
CA HIS A 18 -2.08 19.66 10.19
C HIS A 18 -2.06 18.18 9.81
N LEU A 19 -2.59 17.85 8.62
CA LEU A 19 -2.67 16.49 8.10
C LEU A 19 -1.44 16.20 7.24
N ILE A 20 -0.78 15.08 7.48
CA ILE A 20 0.40 14.67 6.72
C ILE A 20 0.21 13.24 6.19
N LEU A 21 0.39 13.06 4.88
CA LEU A 21 0.50 11.76 4.25
C LEU A 21 1.95 11.25 4.32
N ALA A 22 2.19 10.22 5.10
CA ALA A 22 3.49 9.57 5.26
C ALA A 22 3.77 8.57 4.11
N SER A 23 3.89 9.07 2.88
CA SER A 23 4.09 8.22 1.69
C SER A 23 4.63 9.02 0.51
N SER A 24 5.55 8.42 -0.26
CA SER A 24 5.99 8.93 -1.57
C SER A 24 5.13 8.44 -2.74
N SER A 25 4.11 7.61 -2.50
CA SER A 25 3.27 7.03 -3.56
C SER A 25 2.35 8.07 -4.19
N PRO A 26 2.48 8.36 -5.51
CA PRO A 26 1.57 9.28 -6.22
C PRO A 26 0.12 8.82 -6.14
N ARG A 27 -0.12 7.50 -6.18
CA ARG A 27 -1.48 6.93 -6.11
C ARG A 27 -2.15 7.17 -4.76
N ARG A 28 -1.41 7.08 -3.64
CA ARG A 28 -1.94 7.39 -2.31
C ARG A 28 -2.24 8.87 -2.15
N ASN A 29 -1.38 9.73 -2.72
CA ASN A 29 -1.62 11.17 -2.78
C ASN A 29 -2.93 11.47 -3.52
N GLU A 30 -3.10 10.90 -4.72
CA GLU A 30 -4.31 11.04 -5.53
C GLU A 30 -5.57 10.58 -4.76
N LEU A 31 -5.53 9.38 -4.16
CA LEU A 31 -6.67 8.83 -3.40
C LEU A 31 -7.05 9.70 -2.20
N LEU A 32 -6.07 10.24 -1.47
CA LEU A 32 -6.34 11.12 -0.34
C LEU A 32 -6.89 12.47 -0.81
N SER A 33 -6.39 13.00 -1.94
CA SER A 33 -6.89 14.23 -2.57
C SER A 33 -8.35 14.12 -3.03
N GLN A 34 -8.78 12.95 -3.50
CA GLN A 34 -10.16 12.68 -3.90
C GLN A 34 -11.17 12.84 -2.74
N LEU A 35 -10.68 12.77 -1.49
CA LEU A 35 -11.51 13.02 -0.30
C LEU A 35 -11.72 14.51 0.00
N GLY A 36 -11.15 15.41 -0.81
CA GLY A 36 -11.22 16.86 -0.62
C GLY A 36 -10.42 17.36 0.59
N LEU A 37 -9.46 16.59 1.09
CA LEU A 37 -8.61 16.93 2.22
C LEU A 37 -7.39 17.72 1.76
N THR A 38 -7.02 18.73 2.57
CA THR A 38 -5.74 19.44 2.42
C THR A 38 -4.71 18.78 3.33
N PHE A 39 -3.57 18.40 2.78
CA PHE A 39 -2.51 17.70 3.52
C PHE A 39 -1.13 17.97 2.91
N ASP A 40 -0.10 17.81 3.73
CA ASP A 40 1.27 17.78 3.28
C ASP A 40 1.73 16.34 3.03
N VAL A 41 2.78 16.19 2.23
CA VAL A 41 3.39 14.89 1.94
C VAL A 41 4.78 14.84 2.56
N TYR A 42 5.04 13.80 3.35
CA TYR A 42 6.36 13.53 3.90
C TYR A 42 6.66 12.03 3.82
N SER A 43 7.68 11.64 3.05
CA SER A 43 8.09 10.24 2.91
C SER A 43 9.15 9.91 3.97
N PRO A 44 8.83 9.08 4.98
CA PRO A 44 9.83 8.64 5.94
C PRO A 44 10.75 7.59 5.33
N ASP A 45 12.01 7.62 5.72
CA ASP A 45 12.96 6.53 5.50
C ASP A 45 12.88 5.58 6.69
N ILE A 46 12.47 4.33 6.44
CA ILE A 46 12.36 3.27 7.45
C ILE A 46 12.88 1.96 6.88
N ASP A 47 13.31 1.07 7.76
CA ASP A 47 13.63 -0.32 7.38
C ASP A 47 12.35 -1.08 7.01
N GLU A 48 12.22 -1.42 5.74
CA GLU A 48 11.10 -2.19 5.18
C GLU A 48 11.43 -3.70 5.09
N SER A 49 12.50 -4.19 5.71
CA SER A 49 12.85 -5.63 5.67
C SER A 49 11.76 -6.51 6.27
N ILE A 50 11.56 -7.69 5.67
CA ILE A 50 10.60 -8.69 6.14
C ILE A 50 11.19 -9.39 7.36
N LEU A 51 10.42 -9.50 8.44
CA LEU A 51 10.83 -10.22 9.64
C LEU A 51 10.56 -11.72 9.51
N HIS A 52 11.36 -12.52 10.21
CA HIS A 52 11.19 -13.98 10.18
C HIS A 52 9.80 -14.41 10.63
N GLY A 53 9.11 -15.21 9.82
CA GLY A 53 7.77 -15.70 10.10
C GLY A 53 6.64 -14.67 9.93
N GLU A 54 6.94 -13.49 9.40
CA GLU A 54 5.94 -12.44 9.20
C GLU A 54 5.01 -12.77 8.03
N THR A 55 3.70 -12.62 8.26
CA THR A 55 2.71 -12.72 7.18
C THR A 55 2.53 -11.38 6.48
N ALA A 56 2.03 -11.38 5.23
CA ALA A 56 1.81 -10.15 4.47
C ALA A 56 0.87 -9.16 5.18
N ALA A 57 -0.15 -9.66 5.90
CA ALA A 57 -1.06 -8.83 6.69
C ALA A 57 -0.34 -8.10 7.85
N VAL A 58 0.47 -8.83 8.61
CA VAL A 58 1.27 -8.28 9.72
C VAL A 58 2.31 -7.29 9.18
N TYR A 59 2.97 -7.65 8.10
CA TYR A 59 3.98 -6.83 7.43
C TYR A 59 3.46 -5.44 7.04
N VAL A 60 2.35 -5.38 6.30
CA VAL A 60 1.80 -4.09 5.83
C VAL A 60 1.29 -3.24 7.00
N GLU A 61 0.72 -3.85 8.03
CA GLU A 61 0.29 -3.13 9.24
C GLU A 61 1.50 -2.56 9.99
N ARG A 62 2.52 -3.38 10.22
CA ARG A 62 3.76 -2.95 10.88
C ARG A 62 4.40 -1.78 10.13
N LEU A 63 4.56 -1.88 8.82
CA LEU A 63 5.15 -0.80 8.03
C LEU A 63 4.31 0.47 8.03
N ALA A 64 2.97 0.36 7.91
CA ALA A 64 2.10 1.53 8.01
C ALA A 64 2.26 2.23 9.37
N ARG A 65 2.30 1.47 10.48
CA ARG A 65 2.50 2.00 11.83
C ARG A 65 3.90 2.61 12.02
N MET A 66 4.94 1.97 11.47
CA MET A 66 6.32 2.47 11.54
C MET A 66 6.47 3.79 10.77
N LYS A 67 5.91 3.88 9.54
CA LYS A 67 5.88 5.10 8.74
C LYS A 67 5.16 6.24 9.50
N ALA A 68 3.99 5.95 10.05
CA ALA A 68 3.25 6.93 10.85
C ALA A 68 4.04 7.40 12.07
N LYS A 69 4.70 6.48 12.80
CA LYS A 69 5.53 6.80 13.96
C LYS A 69 6.72 7.70 13.59
N ALA A 70 7.44 7.37 12.52
CA ALA A 70 8.61 8.13 12.08
C ALA A 70 8.24 9.58 11.73
N VAL A 71 7.11 9.79 11.05
CA VAL A 71 6.63 11.14 10.71
C VAL A 71 6.11 11.88 11.95
N GLN A 72 5.40 11.20 12.86
CA GLN A 72 4.92 11.80 14.10
C GLN A 72 6.05 12.33 14.99
N MET A 73 7.19 11.66 15.01
CA MET A 73 8.36 12.14 15.78
C MET A 73 8.87 13.49 15.26
N ARG A 74 8.71 13.77 13.98
CA ARG A 74 9.10 15.04 13.35
C ARG A 74 8.01 16.11 13.45
N PHE A 75 6.74 15.70 13.45
CA PHE A 75 5.57 16.56 13.49
C PHE A 75 4.62 16.12 14.62
N PRO A 76 4.96 16.41 15.89
CA PRO A 76 4.28 15.82 17.06
C PRO A 76 2.78 16.10 17.15
N ASP A 77 2.34 17.26 16.68
CA ASP A 77 0.96 17.73 16.81
C ASP A 77 0.12 17.49 15.52
N ALA A 78 0.73 16.88 14.49
CA ALA A 78 0.03 16.56 13.24
C ALA A 78 -0.78 15.27 13.33
N VAL A 79 -1.79 15.16 12.49
CA VAL A 79 -2.47 13.89 12.18
C VAL A 79 -1.72 13.24 11.02
N ILE A 80 -1.24 12.04 11.23
CA ILE A 80 -0.44 11.30 10.24
C ILE A 80 -1.28 10.18 9.63
N VAL A 81 -1.37 10.15 8.31
CA VAL A 81 -1.91 9.02 7.55
C VAL A 81 -0.76 8.30 6.85
N ALA A 82 -0.63 7.02 7.11
CA ALA A 82 0.38 6.17 6.49
C ALA A 82 -0.27 4.90 5.93
N ALA A 83 0.32 4.34 4.90
CA ALA A 83 -0.13 3.06 4.36
C ALA A 83 1.04 2.24 3.81
N ASP A 84 0.83 0.93 3.76
CA ASP A 84 1.70 0.02 3.03
C ASP A 84 0.88 -0.99 2.25
N THR A 85 1.45 -1.57 1.16
CA THR A 85 0.77 -2.54 0.31
C THR A 85 1.76 -3.61 -0.11
N SER A 86 1.36 -4.87 0.04
CA SER A 86 2.18 -6.00 -0.38
C SER A 86 1.32 -7.17 -0.84
N LEU A 87 1.91 -8.10 -1.58
CA LEU A 87 1.26 -9.33 -2.01
C LEU A 87 1.62 -10.49 -1.11
N GLY A 88 0.62 -11.35 -0.88
CA GLY A 88 0.81 -12.65 -0.24
C GLY A 88 0.52 -13.78 -1.24
N VAL A 89 1.50 -14.64 -1.49
CA VAL A 89 1.38 -15.81 -2.36
C VAL A 89 2.03 -17.00 -1.68
N ASP A 90 1.28 -18.07 -1.47
CA ASP A 90 1.77 -19.30 -0.84
C ASP A 90 2.55 -19.06 0.46
N GLY A 91 2.05 -18.14 1.31
CA GLY A 91 2.70 -17.76 2.57
C GLY A 91 3.95 -16.88 2.42
N ARG A 92 4.31 -16.47 1.20
CA ARG A 92 5.44 -15.57 0.93
C ARG A 92 4.94 -14.15 0.70
N ILE A 93 5.76 -13.20 1.07
CA ILE A 93 5.54 -11.77 0.79
C ILE A 93 6.29 -11.41 -0.49
N LEU A 94 5.56 -10.89 -1.48
CA LEU A 94 6.17 -10.41 -2.71
C LEU A 94 6.19 -8.87 -2.69
N GLY A 95 7.40 -8.33 -2.65
CA GLY A 95 7.66 -6.89 -2.62
C GLY A 95 7.70 -6.24 -4.00
N LYS A 96 8.44 -5.13 -4.08
CA LYS A 96 8.70 -4.40 -5.32
C LYS A 96 9.76 -5.13 -6.15
N PRO A 97 9.69 -5.09 -7.50
CA PRO A 97 10.71 -5.67 -8.34
C PRO A 97 12.01 -4.85 -8.25
N GLU A 98 13.14 -5.53 -8.15
CA GLU A 98 14.47 -4.93 -8.16
C GLU A 98 15.05 -4.84 -9.58
N SER A 99 14.51 -5.64 -10.50
CA SER A 99 14.92 -5.71 -11.89
C SER A 99 13.79 -6.24 -12.77
N LYS A 100 13.96 -6.16 -14.10
CA LYS A 100 13.06 -6.81 -15.07
C LYS A 100 12.94 -8.31 -14.80
N GLN A 101 14.06 -8.97 -14.60
CA GLN A 101 14.11 -10.41 -14.32
C GLN A 101 13.30 -10.74 -13.07
N HIS A 102 13.49 -10.00 -12.00
CA HIS A 102 12.74 -10.20 -10.75
C HIS A 102 11.23 -9.95 -10.94
N ALA A 103 10.83 -8.95 -11.75
CA ALA A 103 9.41 -8.73 -12.08
C ALA A 103 8.81 -9.96 -12.79
N PHE A 104 9.53 -10.55 -13.75
CA PHE A 104 9.09 -11.75 -14.47
C PHE A 104 8.97 -12.96 -13.55
N GLU A 105 9.88 -13.13 -12.60
CA GLU A 105 9.81 -14.17 -11.57
C GLU A 105 8.59 -13.99 -10.66
N ILE A 106 8.26 -12.75 -10.29
CA ILE A 106 7.04 -12.44 -9.54
C ILE A 106 5.81 -12.81 -10.37
N TRP A 107 5.72 -12.36 -11.61
CA TRP A 107 4.57 -12.62 -12.48
C TRP A 107 4.39 -14.12 -12.80
N ALA A 108 5.47 -14.87 -12.94
CA ALA A 108 5.41 -16.32 -13.11
C ALA A 108 4.74 -17.01 -11.90
N GLN A 109 4.89 -16.47 -10.70
CA GLN A 109 4.27 -17.03 -9.49
C GLN A 109 2.77 -16.72 -9.39
N ILE A 110 2.27 -15.65 -10.02
CA ILE A 110 0.88 -15.21 -9.93
C ILE A 110 0.08 -15.41 -11.23
N SER A 111 0.74 -15.75 -12.33
CA SER A 111 0.13 -15.99 -13.64
C SER A 111 -0.88 -17.15 -13.59
N GLY A 112 -2.09 -16.92 -14.07
CA GLY A 112 -3.17 -17.92 -14.10
C GLY A 112 -3.69 -18.30 -12.70
N ARG A 113 -3.41 -17.51 -11.66
CA ARG A 113 -3.71 -17.85 -10.26
C ARG A 113 -4.37 -16.71 -9.51
N LYS A 114 -5.01 -17.09 -8.41
CA LYS A 114 -5.45 -16.14 -7.37
C LYS A 114 -4.32 -15.87 -6.40
N HIS A 115 -4.22 -14.64 -5.98
CA HIS A 115 -3.32 -14.19 -4.93
C HIS A 115 -3.97 -13.09 -4.10
N ASP A 116 -3.38 -12.79 -2.96
CA ASP A 116 -3.91 -11.80 -2.03
C ASP A 116 -3.06 -10.53 -2.06
N VAL A 117 -3.72 -9.40 -2.12
CA VAL A 117 -3.11 -8.08 -1.90
C VAL A 117 -3.55 -7.58 -0.54
N PHE A 118 -2.59 -7.23 0.30
CA PHE A 118 -2.84 -6.66 1.61
C PHE A 118 -2.49 -5.17 1.60
N SER A 119 -3.40 -4.35 2.11
CA SER A 119 -3.18 -2.91 2.30
C SER A 119 -3.36 -2.57 3.77
N GLY A 120 -2.28 -2.20 4.43
CA GLY A 120 -2.30 -1.66 5.78
C GLY A 120 -2.42 -0.15 5.75
N VAL A 121 -3.35 0.40 6.53
CA VAL A 121 -3.51 1.86 6.71
C VAL A 121 -3.42 2.16 8.20
N CYS A 122 -2.69 3.21 8.54
CA CYS A 122 -2.54 3.69 9.90
C CYS A 122 -2.84 5.19 9.95
N VAL A 123 -3.70 5.59 10.89
CA VAL A 123 -3.89 6.98 11.28
C VAL A 123 -3.34 7.15 12.68
N ARG A 124 -2.48 8.14 12.86
CA ARG A 124 -1.83 8.41 14.13
C ARG A 124 -1.92 9.88 14.51
N THR A 125 -2.28 10.14 15.73
CA THR A 125 -2.16 11.43 16.41
C THR A 125 -1.18 11.30 17.59
N LYS A 126 -0.98 12.38 18.33
CA LYS A 126 -0.18 12.37 19.56
C LYS A 126 -0.73 11.40 20.59
N GLU A 127 -2.06 11.33 20.72
CA GLU A 127 -2.77 10.58 21.75
C GLU A 127 -3.23 9.20 21.29
N GLN A 128 -3.47 9.03 19.99
CA GLN A 128 -4.16 7.84 19.48
C GLN A 128 -3.46 7.25 18.25
N ILE A 129 -3.63 5.95 18.09
CA ILE A 129 -3.24 5.23 16.90
C ILE A 129 -4.34 4.25 16.52
N CYS A 130 -4.73 4.28 15.25
CA CYS A 130 -5.65 3.33 14.66
C CYS A 130 -5.02 2.72 13.42
N SER A 131 -5.10 1.41 13.24
CA SER A 131 -4.67 0.73 12.01
C SER A 131 -5.70 -0.29 11.58
N ILE A 132 -5.79 -0.49 10.28
CA ILE A 132 -6.61 -1.52 9.65
C ILE A 132 -5.81 -2.20 8.55
N VAL A 133 -6.13 -3.46 8.28
CA VAL A 133 -5.61 -4.20 7.13
C VAL A 133 -6.79 -4.65 6.28
N VAL A 134 -6.73 -4.36 4.99
CA VAL A 134 -7.69 -4.84 4.00
C VAL A 134 -7.01 -5.90 3.15
N ARG A 135 -7.69 -7.03 2.98
CA ARG A 135 -7.29 -8.11 2.07
C ARG A 135 -8.15 -8.03 0.82
N THR A 136 -7.54 -7.99 -0.34
CA THR A 136 -8.20 -8.03 -1.64
C THR A 136 -7.69 -9.25 -2.40
N GLN A 137 -8.58 -10.13 -2.83
CA GLN A 137 -8.20 -11.24 -3.70
C GLN A 137 -8.16 -10.78 -5.15
N VAL A 138 -7.05 -11.02 -5.82
CA VAL A 138 -6.84 -10.73 -7.24
C VAL A 138 -6.65 -12.03 -8.00
N GLU A 139 -7.29 -12.16 -9.15
CA GLU A 139 -7.15 -13.29 -10.05
C GLU A 139 -6.51 -12.83 -11.36
N PHE A 140 -5.38 -13.40 -11.70
CA PHE A 140 -4.71 -13.18 -12.98
C PHE A 140 -5.10 -14.23 -13.99
N GLN A 141 -5.30 -13.80 -15.23
CA GLN A 141 -5.27 -14.72 -16.37
C GLN A 141 -3.84 -15.21 -16.59
N ALA A 142 -3.70 -16.32 -17.32
CA ALA A 142 -2.37 -16.80 -17.71
C ALA A 142 -1.66 -15.73 -18.55
N LEU A 143 -0.45 -15.36 -18.14
CA LEU A 143 0.39 -14.40 -18.84
C LEU A 143 1.37 -15.11 -19.74
N SER A 144 1.42 -14.73 -21.01
CA SER A 144 2.47 -15.15 -21.92
C SER A 144 3.75 -14.30 -21.68
N LEU A 145 4.87 -14.78 -22.18
CA LEU A 145 6.12 -14.01 -22.14
C LEU A 145 5.97 -12.65 -22.82
N ARG A 146 5.22 -12.61 -23.94
CA ARG A 146 4.94 -11.37 -24.66
C ARG A 146 4.12 -10.39 -23.81
N ASP A 147 3.09 -10.85 -23.10
CA ASP A 147 2.31 -10.00 -22.20
C ASP A 147 3.21 -9.37 -21.13
N MET A 148 4.15 -10.15 -20.58
CA MET A 148 5.10 -9.66 -19.57
C MET A 148 6.08 -8.62 -20.15
N GLU A 149 6.58 -8.86 -21.38
CA GLU A 149 7.47 -7.92 -22.08
C GLU A 149 6.74 -6.60 -22.40
N ASP A 150 5.53 -6.69 -22.97
CA ASP A 150 4.74 -5.52 -23.34
C ASP A 150 4.37 -4.70 -22.10
N TYR A 151 4.01 -5.36 -21.00
CA TYR A 151 3.67 -4.67 -19.75
C TYR A 151 4.91 -4.05 -19.07
N TRP A 152 6.05 -4.73 -19.08
CA TRP A 152 7.28 -4.14 -18.58
C TRP A 152 7.68 -2.87 -19.33
N ALA A 153 7.46 -2.84 -20.65
CA ALA A 153 7.78 -1.70 -21.50
C ALA A 153 6.97 -0.43 -21.18
N THR A 154 5.80 -0.57 -20.52
CA THR A 154 5.00 0.58 -20.05
C THR A 154 5.68 1.36 -18.92
N GLY A 155 6.61 0.74 -18.19
CA GLY A 155 7.22 1.30 -16.98
C GLY A 155 6.33 1.30 -15.74
N GLU A 156 5.04 0.91 -15.86
CA GLU A 156 4.11 0.86 -14.73
C GLU A 156 4.55 -0.09 -13.61
N PRO A 157 5.19 -1.25 -13.88
CA PRO A 157 5.63 -2.19 -12.87
C PRO A 157 6.61 -1.64 -11.83
N LEU A 158 7.35 -0.60 -12.20
CA LEU A 158 8.43 -0.07 -11.37
C LEU A 158 7.88 0.51 -10.05
N GLY A 159 8.48 0.09 -8.93
CA GLY A 159 8.13 0.58 -7.61
C GLY A 159 6.77 0.10 -7.07
N LYS A 160 6.11 -0.83 -7.75
CA LYS A 160 4.85 -1.44 -7.32
C LYS A 160 5.08 -2.77 -6.62
N ALA A 161 4.38 -3.02 -5.52
CA ALA A 161 4.34 -4.33 -4.89
C ALA A 161 3.76 -5.37 -5.87
N GLY A 162 4.45 -6.50 -6.03
CA GLY A 162 4.08 -7.52 -7.01
C GLY A 162 4.35 -7.14 -8.47
N ALA A 163 5.05 -6.03 -8.71
CA ALA A 163 5.37 -5.52 -10.03
C ALA A 163 4.15 -5.23 -10.92
N TYR A 164 2.99 -4.86 -10.35
CA TYR A 164 1.83 -4.50 -11.16
C TYR A 164 0.91 -3.48 -10.48
N ALA A 165 0.08 -2.83 -11.30
CA ALA A 165 -1.08 -2.06 -10.89
C ALA A 165 -2.27 -2.44 -11.79
N ILE A 166 -3.49 -2.28 -11.26
CA ILE A 166 -4.71 -2.69 -11.98
C ILE A 166 -5.14 -1.70 -13.06
N GLN A 167 -4.49 -0.54 -13.16
CA GLN A 167 -4.86 0.52 -14.08
C GLN A 167 -4.58 0.16 -15.54
N GLU A 168 -3.46 -0.49 -15.83
CA GLU A 168 -3.02 -0.76 -17.19
C GLU A 168 -2.85 -2.25 -17.52
N ILE A 169 -2.75 -3.12 -16.50
CA ILE A 169 -2.46 -4.53 -16.75
C ILE A 169 -3.52 -5.27 -17.57
N GLY A 170 -4.78 -4.82 -17.55
CA GLY A 170 -5.86 -5.30 -18.43
C GLY A 170 -6.27 -6.78 -18.30
N ARG A 171 -5.49 -7.60 -17.58
CA ARG A 171 -5.67 -9.07 -17.45
C ARG A 171 -5.84 -9.52 -16.00
N ALA A 172 -6.26 -8.63 -15.13
CA ALA A 172 -6.58 -8.94 -13.74
C ALA A 172 -8.05 -8.65 -13.43
N SER A 173 -8.66 -9.46 -12.59
CA SER A 173 -9.93 -9.18 -11.95
C SER A 173 -9.76 -9.17 -10.44
N CYS A 174 -10.41 -8.21 -9.75
CA CYS A 174 -10.37 -8.07 -8.32
C CYS A 174 -11.71 -8.42 -7.69
N ARG A 175 -11.69 -9.11 -6.54
CA ARG A 175 -12.87 -9.34 -5.69
C ARG A 175 -12.50 -8.94 -4.25
N GLU A 176 -13.34 -8.13 -3.63
CA GLU A 176 -13.30 -7.80 -2.21
C GLU A 176 -14.05 -8.85 -1.38
#